data_6405884df3f37faff8ec38927511dadd
#
_entry.id   6405884df3f37faff8ec38927511dadd
#
_cell.length_a   1.000
_cell.length_b   1.000
_cell.length_c   1.000
_cell.angle_alpha   90.00
_cell.angle_beta   90.00
_cell.angle_gamma   90.00
#
_symmetry.space_group_name_H-M   'P 1'
#
loop_
_entity.id
_entity.type
_entity.pdbx_description
1 polymer ?
#
loop_
_entity_poly.entity_id
_entity_poly.type
_entity_poly.pdbx_seq_one_letter_code
_entity_poly.pdbx_strand_id
1 'polypeptide(L)'
;MNENKMNPNAKLSFLERFAYGIGDYAGNLVYSAISAFLLVYYTNVVGASAAAAASIIAISKIFDGISDLVMGYIIDHIHSKWGKARPWIARLCVPLAVCTVLMFTVPASFVGKTQLAYMFLTYNLVSTIFYTGINVPYATLNGLMTTNQYERGLLGNFRNLLATAGTMTINTVVLKMTAAFGGGDVYSQKGWTLTFIVLMIVFVILNMFTFFMCKERVVEGGSDQKEAKENRVSFIKGLKGLFVNKYWVLLVIAIFAMYFMMSCFFGSAVFFAQYNVGNAGKYAIISNCLSMAQIAFLFVTPFIMKKVSKKNLFMCGIAVSGIGFLLSGFTTNVTATSVLSVVKGMGFACAGATMFDLLQDAITYGEWYNGYGTAGMGNAASSFCMKVGSGIGTAALGWVLGFGQFDAKKTVQSAKALAAINWSFAWIPFIMVVIVVVCMIFFDLDKKYDQVIADLEQGKHRNDQ
;
A
#
# COMPACT_ATOMS: atom_id res chain seq x y z
N MET A 1 27.12 -29.47 2.99
CA MET A 1 27.39 -28.59 4.13
C MET A 1 26.14 -28.62 4.99
N ASN A 2 26.21 -29.20 6.18
CA ASN A 2 25.10 -29.20 7.15
C ASN A 2 24.83 -27.75 7.55
N GLU A 3 23.72 -27.16 7.07
CA GLU A 3 23.21 -25.95 7.67
C GLU A 3 22.82 -26.30 9.11
N ASN A 4 23.66 -25.87 10.06
CA ASN A 4 23.34 -25.92 11.48
C ASN A 4 21.91 -25.42 11.63
N LYS A 5 21.02 -26.17 12.25
CA LYS A 5 19.66 -25.78 12.62
C LYS A 5 19.77 -24.49 13.41
N MET A 6 19.62 -23.35 12.76
CA MET A 6 19.70 -22.04 13.41
C MET A 6 18.58 -21.98 14.43
N ASN A 7 18.88 -21.49 15.63
CA ASN A 7 17.87 -21.34 16.67
C ASN A 7 16.77 -20.36 16.22
N PRO A 8 15.52 -20.78 16.04
CA PRO A 8 14.44 -19.91 15.58
C PRO A 8 14.08 -18.80 16.57
N ASN A 9 14.45 -18.96 17.86
CA ASN A 9 14.23 -17.96 18.91
C ASN A 9 15.43 -17.02 19.12
N ALA A 10 16.51 -17.17 18.36
CA ALA A 10 17.69 -16.31 18.50
C ALA A 10 17.37 -14.85 18.21
N LYS A 11 18.04 -13.94 18.93
CA LYS A 11 18.02 -12.52 18.61
C LYS A 11 18.60 -12.29 17.21
N LEU A 12 17.90 -11.51 16.40
CA LEU A 12 18.38 -11.08 15.11
C LEU A 12 19.44 -9.98 15.26
N SER A 13 20.47 -10.03 14.43
CA SER A 13 21.46 -8.95 14.40
C SER A 13 20.83 -7.65 13.84
N PHE A 14 21.44 -6.51 14.17
CA PHE A 14 21.01 -5.23 13.60
C PHE A 14 21.05 -5.25 12.07
N LEU A 15 22.08 -5.88 11.49
CA LEU A 15 22.25 -5.99 10.05
C LEU A 15 21.13 -6.81 9.39
N GLU A 16 20.64 -7.88 10.02
CA GLU A 16 19.52 -8.67 9.51
C GLU A 16 18.20 -7.89 9.55
N ARG A 17 17.94 -7.16 10.64
CA ARG A 17 16.75 -6.28 10.76
C ARG A 17 16.79 -5.16 9.73
N PHE A 18 17.96 -4.52 9.57
CA PHE A 18 18.16 -3.48 8.58
C PHE A 18 18.01 -4.02 7.15
N ALA A 19 18.63 -5.16 6.85
CA ALA A 19 18.53 -5.80 5.54
C ALA A 19 17.09 -6.23 5.19
N TYR A 20 16.32 -6.69 6.19
CA TYR A 20 14.91 -6.94 6.01
C TYR A 20 14.15 -5.65 5.64
N GLY A 21 14.36 -4.56 6.36
CA GLY A 21 13.74 -3.28 6.04
C GLY A 21 14.16 -2.71 4.67
N ILE A 22 15.41 -2.95 4.24
CA ILE A 22 15.91 -2.56 2.89
C ILE A 22 15.10 -3.23 1.77
N GLY A 23 14.59 -4.45 1.97
CA GLY A 23 13.70 -5.10 1.01
C GLY A 23 12.43 -4.28 0.75
N ASP A 24 11.84 -3.69 1.79
CA ASP A 24 10.65 -2.84 1.63
C ASP A 24 11.00 -1.42 1.15
N TYR A 25 12.17 -0.88 1.50
CA TYR A 25 12.70 0.32 0.84
C TYR A 25 12.77 0.11 -0.69
N ALA A 26 13.37 -0.99 -1.12
CA ALA A 26 13.46 -1.34 -2.53
C ALA A 26 12.06 -1.53 -3.16
N GLY A 27 11.15 -2.25 -2.50
CA GLY A 27 9.77 -2.41 -2.95
C GLY A 27 9.06 -1.07 -3.16
N ASN A 28 9.31 -0.10 -2.29
CA ASN A 28 8.73 1.24 -2.38
C ASN A 28 9.36 2.10 -3.48
N LEU A 29 10.57 1.80 -3.98
CA LEU A 29 11.07 2.46 -5.21
C LEU A 29 10.16 2.18 -6.41
N VAL A 30 9.56 1.00 -6.48
CA VAL A 30 8.60 0.63 -7.54
C VAL A 30 7.19 1.08 -7.19
N TYR A 31 6.69 0.71 -6.01
CA TYR A 31 5.30 0.98 -5.62
C TYR A 31 4.97 2.47 -5.56
N SER A 32 5.83 3.28 -4.94
CA SER A 32 5.62 4.73 -4.84
C SER A 32 5.76 5.43 -6.19
N ALA A 33 6.65 4.94 -7.06
CA ALA A 33 6.77 5.44 -8.42
C ALA A 33 5.50 5.22 -9.24
N ILE A 34 4.91 4.02 -9.15
CA ILE A 34 3.63 3.70 -9.79
C ILE A 34 2.52 4.58 -9.23
N SER A 35 2.43 4.67 -7.90
CA SER A 35 1.32 5.37 -7.23
C SER A 35 1.31 6.88 -7.48
N ALA A 36 2.48 7.52 -7.53
CA ALA A 36 2.60 8.97 -7.65
C ALA A 36 2.81 9.44 -9.09
N PHE A 37 3.55 8.70 -9.90
CA PHE A 37 4.06 9.21 -11.17
C PHE A 37 3.53 8.50 -12.41
N LEU A 38 3.00 7.28 -12.30
CA LEU A 38 2.62 6.52 -13.50
C LEU A 38 1.52 7.22 -14.30
N LEU A 39 0.48 7.74 -13.63
CA LEU A 39 -0.59 8.47 -14.33
C LEU A 39 -0.06 9.74 -14.98
N VAL A 40 0.82 10.47 -14.30
CA VAL A 40 1.50 11.66 -14.86
C VAL A 40 2.34 11.29 -16.07
N TYR A 41 3.10 10.22 -16.00
CA TYR A 41 3.88 9.72 -17.13
C TYR A 41 2.99 9.35 -18.33
N TYR A 42 1.92 8.60 -18.10
CA TYR A 42 1.00 8.20 -19.17
C TYR A 42 0.28 9.39 -19.81
N THR A 43 -0.05 10.43 -19.04
CA THR A 43 -0.76 11.61 -19.55
C THR A 43 0.21 12.64 -20.17
N ASN A 44 1.25 13.03 -19.46
CA ASN A 44 2.09 14.17 -19.80
C ASN A 44 3.27 13.80 -20.73
N VAL A 45 3.75 12.56 -20.66
CA VAL A 45 4.87 12.07 -21.50
C VAL A 45 4.36 11.28 -22.70
N VAL A 46 3.48 10.30 -22.42
CA VAL A 46 2.95 9.38 -23.46
C VAL A 46 1.79 10.01 -24.23
N GLY A 47 1.08 10.99 -23.64
CA GLY A 47 -0.06 11.68 -24.26
C GLY A 47 -1.36 10.86 -24.28
N ALA A 48 -1.48 9.83 -23.43
CA ALA A 48 -2.72 9.08 -23.27
C ALA A 48 -3.79 9.91 -22.53
N SER A 49 -5.08 9.66 -22.78
CA SER A 49 -6.12 10.31 -22.00
C SER A 49 -6.08 9.86 -20.53
N ALA A 50 -6.25 10.79 -19.60
CA ALA A 50 -6.21 10.50 -18.17
C ALA A 50 -7.25 9.44 -17.77
N ALA A 51 -8.45 9.49 -18.35
CA ALA A 51 -9.51 8.51 -18.10
C ALA A 51 -9.12 7.10 -18.58
N ALA A 52 -8.54 6.96 -19.78
CA ALA A 52 -8.12 5.65 -20.30
C ALA A 52 -6.96 5.07 -19.48
N ALA A 53 -5.94 5.88 -19.18
CA ALA A 53 -4.80 5.47 -18.37
C ALA A 53 -5.22 5.02 -16.96
N ALA A 54 -6.05 5.79 -16.29
CA ALA A 54 -6.55 5.47 -14.96
C ALA A 54 -7.47 4.23 -14.96
N SER A 55 -8.28 4.03 -16.02
CA SER A 55 -9.11 2.82 -16.16
C SER A 55 -8.28 1.56 -16.32
N ILE A 56 -7.16 1.62 -17.06
CA ILE A 56 -6.19 0.51 -17.18
C ILE A 56 -5.65 0.15 -15.79
N ILE A 57 -5.18 1.15 -15.02
CA ILE A 57 -4.64 0.92 -13.67
C ILE A 57 -5.71 0.30 -12.76
N ALA A 58 -6.95 0.82 -12.80
CA ALA A 58 -8.05 0.33 -11.98
C ALA A 58 -8.43 -1.13 -12.26
N ILE A 59 -8.57 -1.50 -13.54
CA ILE A 59 -8.86 -2.88 -13.96
C ILE A 59 -7.74 -3.82 -13.51
N SER A 60 -6.49 -3.38 -13.69
CA SER A 60 -5.31 -4.17 -13.29
C SER A 60 -5.23 -4.40 -11.79
N LYS A 61 -5.73 -3.47 -10.95
CA LYS A 61 -5.80 -3.65 -9.49
C LYS A 61 -6.69 -4.80 -9.04
N ILE A 62 -7.69 -5.16 -9.84
CA ILE A 62 -8.51 -6.36 -9.59
C ILE A 62 -7.66 -7.62 -9.79
N PHE A 63 -6.87 -7.66 -10.86
CA PHE A 63 -5.94 -8.77 -11.12
C PHE A 63 -4.85 -8.88 -10.04
N ASP A 64 -4.36 -7.74 -9.51
CA ASP A 64 -3.41 -7.72 -8.39
C ASP A 64 -3.98 -8.44 -7.15
N GLY A 65 -5.29 -8.25 -6.86
CA GLY A 65 -5.96 -8.93 -5.75
C GLY A 65 -6.03 -10.45 -5.92
N ILE A 66 -6.33 -10.91 -7.14
CA ILE A 66 -6.38 -12.34 -7.47
C ILE A 66 -4.97 -12.95 -7.43
N SER A 67 -3.98 -12.24 -7.96
CA SER A 67 -2.59 -12.69 -8.00
C SER A 67 -1.98 -12.93 -6.62
N ASP A 68 -2.32 -12.11 -5.61
CA ASP A 68 -1.86 -12.33 -4.24
C ASP A 68 -2.33 -13.68 -3.68
N LEU A 69 -3.58 -14.05 -3.94
CA LEU A 69 -4.12 -15.35 -3.49
C LEU A 69 -3.40 -16.51 -4.17
N VAL A 70 -3.17 -16.39 -5.49
CA VAL A 70 -2.44 -17.39 -6.28
C VAL A 70 -1.00 -17.52 -5.77
N MET A 71 -0.33 -16.40 -5.53
CA MET A 71 1.06 -16.39 -5.06
C MET A 71 1.18 -16.94 -3.63
N GLY A 72 0.23 -16.65 -2.75
CA GLY A 72 0.15 -17.27 -1.43
C GLY A 72 0.08 -18.78 -1.50
N TYR A 73 -0.78 -19.31 -2.37
CA TYR A 73 -0.89 -20.75 -2.62
C TYR A 73 0.42 -21.36 -3.15
N ILE A 74 1.08 -20.69 -4.11
CA ILE A 74 2.34 -21.12 -4.71
C ILE A 74 3.45 -21.23 -3.64
N ILE A 75 3.60 -20.22 -2.78
CA ILE A 75 4.63 -20.19 -1.73
C ILE A 75 4.43 -21.35 -0.76
N ASP A 76 3.19 -21.70 -0.43
CA ASP A 76 2.90 -22.78 0.50
C ASP A 76 3.27 -24.17 -0.03
N HIS A 77 3.34 -24.33 -1.35
CA HIS A 77 3.59 -25.63 -2.00
C HIS A 77 5.00 -25.79 -2.57
N ILE A 78 5.75 -24.70 -2.75
CA ILE A 78 7.08 -24.75 -3.37
C ILE A 78 8.16 -24.56 -2.32
N HIS A 79 9.04 -25.55 -2.21
CA HIS A 79 10.22 -25.52 -1.35
C HIS A 79 11.49 -25.50 -2.21
N SER A 80 12.48 -24.74 -1.78
CA SER A 80 13.77 -24.61 -2.46
C SER A 80 14.91 -24.85 -1.48
N LYS A 81 16.09 -25.21 -2.01
CA LYS A 81 17.34 -25.35 -1.23
C LYS A 81 17.75 -24.06 -0.49
N TRP A 82 17.26 -22.90 -0.95
CA TRP A 82 17.57 -21.57 -0.39
C TRP A 82 16.46 -21.04 0.53
N GLY A 83 15.45 -21.84 0.83
CA GLY A 83 14.29 -21.48 1.64
C GLY A 83 12.99 -21.41 0.84
N LYS A 84 11.91 -21.00 1.50
CA LYS A 84 10.56 -20.91 0.97
C LYS A 84 10.30 -19.53 0.29
N ALA A 85 10.70 -18.44 0.94
CA ALA A 85 10.42 -17.06 0.53
C ALA A 85 11.59 -16.38 -0.22
N ARG A 86 12.81 -16.51 0.28
CA ARG A 86 14.01 -15.86 -0.26
C ARG A 86 14.27 -16.08 -1.75
N PRO A 87 14.10 -17.29 -2.31
CA PRO A 87 14.40 -17.56 -3.71
C PRO A 87 13.55 -16.72 -4.69
N TRP A 88 12.33 -16.38 -4.29
CA TRP A 88 11.44 -15.56 -5.10
C TRP A 88 11.96 -14.13 -5.25
N ILE A 89 12.48 -13.56 -4.17
CA ILE A 89 13.09 -12.23 -4.18
C ILE A 89 14.24 -12.18 -5.18
N ALA A 90 15.17 -13.15 -5.10
CA ALA A 90 16.34 -13.19 -5.97
C ALA A 90 16.00 -13.46 -7.45
N ARG A 91 15.03 -14.35 -7.71
CA ARG A 91 14.67 -14.74 -9.09
C ARG A 91 13.86 -13.68 -9.82
N LEU A 92 13.00 -12.96 -9.09
CA LEU A 92 12.05 -12.04 -9.71
C LEU A 92 12.50 -10.57 -9.69
N CYS A 93 13.55 -10.20 -8.93
CA CYS A 93 14.00 -8.80 -8.86
C CYS A 93 14.49 -8.27 -10.22
N VAL A 94 15.23 -9.07 -11.02
CA VAL A 94 15.68 -8.66 -12.34
C VAL A 94 14.51 -8.55 -13.34
N PRO A 95 13.64 -9.57 -13.49
CA PRO A 95 12.43 -9.43 -14.31
C PRO A 95 11.56 -8.23 -13.94
N LEU A 96 11.34 -7.98 -12.64
CA LEU A 96 10.59 -6.82 -12.19
C LEU A 96 11.27 -5.51 -12.59
N ALA A 97 12.58 -5.41 -12.42
CA ALA A 97 13.35 -4.23 -12.80
C ALA A 97 13.23 -3.94 -14.31
N VAL A 98 13.43 -4.95 -15.15
CA VAL A 98 13.29 -4.82 -16.62
C VAL A 98 11.88 -4.39 -17.01
N CYS A 99 10.85 -5.05 -16.47
CA CYS A 99 9.46 -4.70 -16.79
C CYS A 99 9.09 -3.31 -16.29
N THR A 100 9.64 -2.85 -15.15
CA THR A 100 9.42 -1.48 -14.65
C THR A 100 10.05 -0.44 -15.60
N VAL A 101 11.25 -0.68 -16.12
CA VAL A 101 11.85 0.18 -17.14
C VAL A 101 10.98 0.21 -18.39
N LEU A 102 10.51 -0.94 -18.87
CA LEU A 102 9.62 -1.02 -20.03
C LEU A 102 8.30 -0.26 -19.78
N MET A 103 7.71 -0.35 -18.58
CA MET A 103 6.48 0.37 -18.24
C MET A 103 6.66 1.90 -18.33
N PHE A 104 7.83 2.43 -17.98
CA PHE A 104 8.18 3.84 -18.13
C PHE A 104 8.94 4.14 -19.45
N THR A 105 8.83 3.24 -20.44
CA THR A 105 9.43 3.40 -21.78
C THR A 105 8.43 2.97 -22.84
N VAL A 106 7.34 3.73 -22.98
CA VAL A 106 6.35 3.47 -24.04
C VAL A 106 6.91 3.95 -25.39
N PRO A 107 7.04 3.06 -26.40
CA PRO A 107 7.55 3.45 -27.71
C PRO A 107 6.65 4.51 -28.38
N ALA A 108 7.26 5.56 -28.94
CA ALA A 108 6.55 6.64 -29.62
C ALA A 108 5.76 6.17 -30.87
N SER A 109 6.15 5.03 -31.45
CA SER A 109 5.44 4.41 -32.57
C SER A 109 4.10 3.79 -32.19
N PHE A 110 3.85 3.55 -30.88
CA PHE A 110 2.60 2.97 -30.40
C PHE A 110 1.57 4.09 -30.19
N VAL A 111 0.46 4.00 -30.93
CA VAL A 111 -0.62 4.98 -30.84
C VAL A 111 -1.98 4.29 -30.68
N GLY A 112 -2.92 4.95 -30.03
CA GLY A 112 -4.30 4.46 -29.86
C GLY A 112 -4.37 3.12 -29.13
N LYS A 113 -5.00 2.10 -29.74
CA LYS A 113 -5.22 0.80 -29.08
C LYS A 113 -3.93 0.05 -28.74
N THR A 114 -2.91 0.14 -29.61
CA THR A 114 -1.60 -0.52 -29.37
C THR A 114 -0.90 0.09 -28.16
N GLN A 115 -0.96 1.41 -28.02
CA GLN A 115 -0.43 2.11 -26.85
C GLN A 115 -1.11 1.66 -25.54
N LEU A 116 -2.46 1.61 -25.54
CA LEU A 116 -3.23 1.17 -24.38
C LEU A 116 -2.97 -0.31 -24.04
N ALA A 117 -2.85 -1.18 -25.04
CA ALA A 117 -2.51 -2.59 -24.85
C ALA A 117 -1.10 -2.76 -24.24
N TYR A 118 -0.11 -1.98 -24.70
CA TYR A 118 1.23 -1.99 -24.13
C TYR A 118 1.24 -1.51 -22.67
N MET A 119 0.54 -0.42 -22.37
CA MET A 119 0.40 0.10 -21.00
C MET A 119 -0.24 -0.93 -20.08
N PHE A 120 -1.32 -1.59 -20.53
CA PHE A 120 -2.00 -2.63 -19.78
C PHE A 120 -1.09 -3.85 -19.53
N LEU A 121 -0.40 -4.32 -20.56
CA LEU A 121 0.50 -5.48 -20.47
C LEU A 121 1.66 -5.20 -19.51
N THR A 122 2.37 -4.09 -19.70
CA THR A 122 3.54 -3.73 -18.87
C THR A 122 3.14 -3.47 -17.42
N TYR A 123 1.99 -2.84 -17.17
CA TYR A 123 1.47 -2.65 -15.82
C TYR A 123 1.22 -4.00 -15.12
N ASN A 124 0.51 -4.92 -15.79
CA ASN A 124 0.19 -6.22 -15.18
C ASN A 124 1.44 -7.09 -14.99
N LEU A 125 2.42 -7.05 -15.91
CA LEU A 125 3.71 -7.71 -15.69
C LEU A 125 4.40 -7.17 -14.44
N VAL A 126 4.44 -5.85 -14.27
CA VAL A 126 5.08 -5.22 -13.12
C VAL A 126 4.30 -5.50 -11.84
N SER A 127 3.04 -5.07 -11.75
CA SER A 127 2.27 -5.04 -10.51
C SER A 127 1.72 -6.43 -10.15
N THR A 128 1.01 -7.07 -11.10
CA THR A 128 0.27 -8.30 -10.86
C THR A 128 1.16 -9.53 -10.77
N ILE A 129 2.21 -9.61 -11.59
CA ILE A 129 3.04 -10.82 -11.65
C ILE A 129 4.30 -10.67 -10.80
N PHE A 130 5.20 -9.75 -11.18
CA PHE A 130 6.52 -9.72 -10.55
C PHE A 130 6.55 -9.03 -9.20
N TYR A 131 5.82 -7.92 -9.02
CA TYR A 131 5.77 -7.24 -7.73
C TYR A 131 5.07 -8.10 -6.68
N THR A 132 3.92 -8.68 -7.00
CA THR A 132 3.22 -9.65 -6.13
C THR A 132 4.13 -10.85 -5.83
N GLY A 133 4.84 -11.37 -6.86
CA GLY A 133 5.78 -12.48 -6.73
C GLY A 133 6.98 -12.19 -5.82
N ILE A 134 7.31 -10.94 -5.53
CA ILE A 134 8.33 -10.55 -4.55
C ILE A 134 7.68 -10.17 -3.21
N ASN A 135 6.62 -9.37 -3.22
CA ASN A 135 6.06 -8.76 -2.02
C ASN A 135 5.40 -9.77 -1.09
N VAL A 136 4.68 -10.77 -1.64
CA VAL A 136 4.03 -11.81 -0.82
C VAL A 136 5.06 -12.72 -0.14
N PRO A 137 6.09 -13.27 -0.83
CA PRO A 137 7.17 -13.98 -0.18
C PRO A 137 7.93 -13.13 0.84
N TYR A 138 8.19 -11.86 0.52
CA TYR A 138 8.87 -10.94 1.41
C TYR A 138 8.07 -10.72 2.72
N ALA A 139 6.76 -10.57 2.63
CA ALA A 139 5.90 -10.47 3.82
C ALA A 139 5.94 -11.75 4.67
N THR A 140 5.94 -12.92 4.02
CA THR A 140 6.06 -14.23 4.68
C THR A 140 7.41 -14.41 5.36
N LEU A 141 8.48 -13.83 4.81
CA LEU A 141 9.85 -13.93 5.34
C LEU A 141 9.96 -13.44 6.79
N ASN A 142 9.14 -12.45 7.23
CA ASN A 142 9.09 -12.02 8.63
C ASN A 142 8.88 -13.19 9.59
N GLY A 143 7.87 -14.02 9.32
CA GLY A 143 7.55 -15.20 10.12
C GLY A 143 8.60 -16.32 10.02
N LEU A 144 9.29 -16.43 8.88
CA LEU A 144 10.31 -17.44 8.63
C LEU A 144 11.67 -17.07 9.21
N MET A 145 11.95 -15.80 9.50
CA MET A 145 13.21 -15.36 10.08
C MET A 145 13.29 -15.69 11.58
N THR A 146 12.18 -15.59 12.33
CA THR A 146 12.17 -15.83 13.78
C THR A 146 10.78 -16.18 14.28
N THR A 147 10.72 -16.95 15.38
CA THR A 147 9.49 -17.22 16.16
C THR A 147 9.30 -16.23 17.29
N ASN A 148 10.34 -15.46 17.66
CA ASN A 148 10.28 -14.48 18.74
C ASN A 148 9.39 -13.27 18.36
N GLN A 149 8.29 -13.07 19.07
CA GLN A 149 7.33 -12.00 18.80
C GLN A 149 7.95 -10.59 18.89
N TYR A 150 8.85 -10.36 19.83
CA TYR A 150 9.55 -9.07 19.97
C TYR A 150 10.42 -8.78 18.74
N GLU A 151 11.17 -9.76 18.26
CA GLU A 151 11.99 -9.64 17.05
C GLU A 151 11.14 -9.41 15.80
N ARG A 152 9.99 -10.11 15.67
CA ARG A 152 9.01 -9.87 14.59
C ARG A 152 8.49 -8.43 14.61
N GLY A 153 8.22 -7.90 15.79
CA GLY A 153 7.82 -6.50 15.96
C GLY A 153 8.91 -5.52 15.52
N LEU A 154 10.18 -5.79 15.88
CA LEU A 154 11.31 -4.99 15.42
C LEU A 154 11.48 -5.05 13.90
N LEU A 155 11.36 -6.22 13.28
CA LEU A 155 11.37 -6.35 11.82
C LEU A 155 10.29 -5.50 11.17
N GLY A 156 9.06 -5.51 11.71
CA GLY A 156 7.95 -4.66 11.25
C GLY A 156 8.26 -3.17 11.35
N ASN A 157 8.88 -2.73 12.45
CA ASN A 157 9.29 -1.34 12.64
C ASN A 157 10.36 -0.90 11.62
N PHE A 158 11.41 -1.70 11.42
CA PHE A 158 12.43 -1.44 10.40
C PHE A 158 11.83 -1.41 9.00
N ARG A 159 10.92 -2.31 8.71
CA ARG A 159 10.15 -2.36 7.47
C ARG A 159 9.42 -1.04 7.20
N ASN A 160 8.58 -0.60 8.14
CA ASN A 160 7.78 0.61 7.98
C ASN A 160 8.63 1.87 7.85
N LEU A 161 9.70 1.98 8.66
CA LEU A 161 10.63 3.11 8.59
C LEU A 161 11.30 3.20 7.23
N LEU A 162 11.85 2.09 6.74
CA LEU A 162 12.59 2.05 5.49
C LEU A 162 11.65 2.11 4.25
N ALA A 163 10.43 1.57 4.34
CA ALA A 163 9.39 1.77 3.33
C ALA A 163 9.09 3.26 3.12
N THR A 164 8.90 3.99 4.22
CA THR A 164 8.64 5.43 4.14
C THR A 164 9.86 6.21 3.61
N ALA A 165 11.07 5.82 4.00
CA ALA A 165 12.29 6.39 3.45
C ALA A 165 12.42 6.14 1.93
N GLY A 166 12.04 4.95 1.43
CA GLY A 166 11.98 4.64 0.01
C GLY A 166 10.98 5.54 -0.74
N THR A 167 9.80 5.73 -0.18
CA THR A 167 8.79 6.67 -0.71
C THR A 167 9.33 8.10 -0.79
N MET A 168 9.99 8.59 0.28
CA MET A 168 10.60 9.93 0.29
C MET A 168 11.69 10.08 -0.76
N THR A 169 12.48 9.03 -0.97
CA THR A 169 13.51 9.01 -2.03
C THR A 169 12.86 9.19 -3.39
N ILE A 170 11.85 8.41 -3.73
CA ILE A 170 11.13 8.51 -5.01
C ILE A 170 10.51 9.90 -5.18
N ASN A 171 9.82 10.42 -4.17
CA ASN A 171 9.21 11.75 -4.22
C ASN A 171 10.22 12.87 -4.48
N THR A 172 11.46 12.71 -4.00
CA THR A 172 12.52 13.72 -4.14
C THR A 172 13.29 13.58 -5.44
N VAL A 173 13.57 12.34 -5.85
CA VAL A 173 14.60 12.04 -6.87
C VAL A 173 14.02 11.98 -8.27
N VAL A 174 12.80 11.41 -8.46
CA VAL A 174 12.26 11.11 -9.79
C VAL A 174 12.23 12.36 -10.68
N LEU A 175 11.51 13.42 -10.30
CA LEU A 175 11.39 14.62 -11.14
C LEU A 175 12.71 15.36 -11.37
N LYS A 176 13.64 15.30 -10.40
CA LYS A 176 14.98 15.90 -10.54
C LYS A 176 15.83 15.13 -11.54
N MET A 177 15.81 13.79 -11.46
CA MET A 177 16.56 12.94 -12.37
C MET A 177 15.98 12.99 -13.78
N THR A 178 14.64 12.98 -13.92
CA THR A 178 14.00 13.10 -15.24
C THR A 178 14.36 14.41 -15.91
N ALA A 179 14.38 15.53 -15.17
CA ALA A 179 14.83 16.82 -15.69
C ALA A 179 16.33 16.78 -16.08
N ALA A 180 17.20 16.25 -15.21
CA ALA A 180 18.64 16.19 -15.45
C ALA A 180 18.98 15.35 -16.70
N PHE A 181 18.39 14.17 -16.83
CA PHE A 181 18.59 13.28 -18.01
C PHE A 181 17.82 13.72 -19.24
N GLY A 182 16.76 14.53 -19.06
CA GLY A 182 15.92 15.08 -20.13
C GLY A 182 16.42 16.42 -20.69
N GLY A 183 17.60 16.90 -20.27
CA GLY A 183 18.12 18.18 -20.74
C GLY A 183 17.33 19.41 -20.22
N GLY A 184 16.75 19.32 -19.02
CA GLY A 184 15.89 20.34 -18.40
C GLY A 184 14.40 20.09 -18.56
N ASP A 185 14.00 19.20 -19.47
CA ASP A 185 12.60 18.82 -19.66
C ASP A 185 12.21 17.64 -18.76
N VAL A 186 11.32 17.91 -17.80
CA VAL A 186 10.77 16.91 -16.85
C VAL A 186 9.94 15.84 -17.57
N TYR A 187 9.38 16.15 -18.73
CA TYR A 187 8.49 15.26 -19.51
C TYR A 187 9.17 14.59 -20.71
N SER A 188 10.49 14.70 -20.83
CA SER A 188 11.25 13.99 -21.83
C SER A 188 11.19 12.48 -21.64
N GLN A 189 10.76 11.70 -22.65
CA GLN A 189 10.77 10.24 -22.65
C GLN A 189 12.16 9.67 -22.27
N LYS A 190 13.24 10.26 -22.84
CA LYS A 190 14.62 9.87 -22.53
C LYS A 190 14.93 10.05 -21.03
N GLY A 191 14.49 11.19 -20.45
CA GLY A 191 14.66 11.47 -19.03
C GLY A 191 14.02 10.41 -18.15
N TRP A 192 12.78 10.00 -18.44
CA TRP A 192 12.07 8.95 -17.70
C TRP A 192 12.76 7.60 -17.85
N THR A 193 13.06 7.17 -19.06
CA THR A 193 13.74 5.89 -19.31
C THR A 193 15.05 5.78 -18.53
N LEU A 194 15.93 6.79 -18.61
CA LEU A 194 17.23 6.75 -17.91
C LEU A 194 17.07 6.79 -16.40
N THR A 195 16.11 7.58 -15.88
CA THR A 195 15.80 7.61 -14.45
C THR A 195 15.42 6.23 -13.94
N PHE A 196 14.50 5.54 -14.64
CA PHE A 196 14.06 4.22 -14.21
C PHE A 196 15.11 3.14 -14.41
N ILE A 197 16.00 3.25 -15.40
CA ILE A 197 17.16 2.36 -15.49
C ILE A 197 18.04 2.47 -14.23
N VAL A 198 18.40 3.68 -13.82
CA VAL A 198 19.23 3.88 -12.63
C VAL A 198 18.53 3.40 -11.35
N LEU A 199 17.26 3.76 -11.15
CA LEU A 199 16.50 3.33 -9.98
C LEU A 199 16.33 1.81 -9.92
N MET A 200 16.16 1.14 -11.07
CA MET A 200 15.99 -0.30 -11.11
C MET A 200 17.30 -1.07 -10.92
N ILE A 201 18.44 -0.50 -11.30
CA ILE A 201 19.76 -1.05 -10.91
C ILE A 201 19.90 -1.02 -9.38
N VAL A 202 19.58 0.12 -8.74
CA VAL A 202 19.60 0.24 -7.28
C VAL A 202 18.61 -0.75 -6.64
N PHE A 203 17.39 -0.88 -7.18
CA PHE A 203 16.39 -1.84 -6.73
C PHE A 203 16.92 -3.29 -6.71
N VAL A 204 17.59 -3.73 -7.77
CA VAL A 204 18.15 -5.08 -7.86
C VAL A 204 19.26 -5.28 -6.83
N ILE A 205 20.17 -4.32 -6.66
CA ILE A 205 21.26 -4.37 -5.67
C ILE A 205 20.68 -4.52 -4.26
N LEU A 206 19.67 -3.73 -3.90
CA LEU A 206 19.06 -3.76 -2.58
C LEU A 206 18.30 -5.06 -2.31
N ASN A 207 17.58 -5.60 -3.31
CA ASN A 207 16.93 -6.90 -3.16
C ASN A 207 17.93 -8.06 -3.03
N MET A 208 19.05 -8.00 -3.76
CA MET A 208 20.14 -8.97 -3.59
C MET A 208 20.76 -8.86 -2.19
N PHE A 209 20.96 -7.67 -1.67
CA PHE A 209 21.40 -7.48 -0.29
C PHE A 209 20.43 -8.12 0.72
N THR A 210 19.13 -7.88 0.57
CA THR A 210 18.09 -8.53 1.39
C THR A 210 18.16 -10.06 1.28
N PHE A 211 18.28 -10.61 0.08
CA PHE A 211 18.40 -12.04 -0.14
C PHE A 211 19.60 -12.67 0.57
N PHE A 212 20.78 -12.04 0.51
CA PHE A 212 21.98 -12.60 1.12
C PHE A 212 22.01 -12.49 2.64
N MET A 213 21.49 -11.38 3.19
CA MET A 213 21.55 -11.10 4.63
C MET A 213 20.43 -11.74 5.43
N CYS A 214 19.21 -11.77 4.90
CA CYS A 214 18.07 -12.40 5.59
C CYS A 214 18.16 -13.93 5.48
N LYS A 215 18.02 -14.64 6.60
CA LYS A 215 18.07 -16.11 6.65
C LYS A 215 16.77 -16.66 7.22
N GLU A 216 16.21 -17.67 6.58
CA GLU A 216 15.05 -18.41 7.09
C GLU A 216 15.52 -19.40 8.14
N ARG A 217 15.00 -19.30 9.37
CA ARG A 217 15.35 -20.14 10.53
C ARG A 217 14.21 -21.04 10.96
N VAL A 218 12.97 -20.63 10.63
CA VAL A 218 11.76 -21.36 11.00
C VAL A 218 11.45 -22.35 9.89
N VAL A 219 11.56 -23.64 10.22
CA VAL A 219 11.07 -24.71 9.35
C VAL A 219 9.64 -25.00 9.78
N GLU A 220 8.66 -24.64 8.96
CA GLU A 220 7.26 -25.01 9.20
C GLU A 220 7.15 -26.56 9.14
N GLY A 221 7.15 -27.17 10.33
CA GLY A 221 6.90 -28.62 10.48
C GLY A 221 5.40 -28.89 10.38
N GLY A 222 5.03 -29.97 9.70
CA GLY A 222 3.67 -30.34 9.30
C GLY A 222 2.65 -30.68 10.42
N SER A 223 2.80 -30.18 11.66
CA SER A 223 1.81 -30.34 12.74
C SER A 223 0.65 -29.38 12.62
N ASP A 224 0.91 -28.10 12.26
CA ASP A 224 -0.15 -27.09 12.20
C ASP A 224 -1.06 -27.24 10.95
N GLN A 225 -0.58 -27.96 9.92
CA GLN A 225 -1.38 -28.22 8.72
C GLN A 225 -2.45 -29.32 8.91
N LYS A 226 -2.30 -30.21 9.89
CA LYS A 226 -3.32 -31.24 10.16
C LYS A 226 -4.50 -30.68 10.93
N GLU A 227 -4.28 -29.84 11.93
CA GLU A 227 -5.35 -29.16 12.68
C GLU A 227 -6.11 -28.14 11.81
N ALA A 228 -5.41 -27.46 10.89
CA ALA A 228 -6.03 -26.54 9.93
C ALA A 228 -6.90 -27.26 8.86
N LYS A 229 -6.72 -28.57 8.65
CA LYS A 229 -7.53 -29.35 7.70
C LYS A 229 -8.84 -29.83 8.29
N GLU A 230 -8.92 -30.10 9.58
CA GLU A 230 -10.12 -30.63 10.22
C GLU A 230 -11.23 -29.62 10.41
N ASN A 231 -10.94 -28.31 10.48
CA ASN A 231 -11.91 -27.23 10.68
C ASN A 231 -12.16 -26.34 9.45
N ARG A 232 -12.03 -26.88 8.22
CA ARG A 232 -12.29 -26.08 7.02
C ARG A 232 -13.79 -25.76 6.85
N VAL A 233 -14.15 -24.56 7.26
CA VAL A 233 -15.47 -23.99 6.94
C VAL A 233 -15.60 -23.86 5.41
N SER A 234 -16.73 -24.29 4.84
CA SER A 234 -17.00 -24.08 3.40
C SER A 234 -16.85 -22.60 3.04
N PHE A 235 -16.24 -22.31 1.88
CA PHE A 235 -16.00 -20.94 1.40
C PHE A 235 -17.26 -20.06 1.46
N ILE A 236 -18.40 -20.59 1.00
CA ILE A 236 -19.69 -19.87 1.00
C ILE A 236 -20.17 -19.58 2.43
N LYS A 237 -20.03 -20.56 3.35
CA LYS A 237 -20.43 -20.41 4.76
C LYS A 237 -19.55 -19.37 5.45
N GLY A 238 -18.24 -19.41 5.23
CA GLY A 238 -17.30 -18.44 5.79
C GLY A 238 -17.55 -17.02 5.26
N LEU A 239 -17.79 -16.87 3.96
CA LEU A 239 -18.11 -15.57 3.36
C LEU A 239 -19.43 -15.01 3.92
N LYS A 240 -20.49 -15.82 4.05
CA LYS A 240 -21.73 -15.41 4.71
C LYS A 240 -21.50 -14.97 6.16
N GLY A 241 -20.66 -15.70 6.92
CA GLY A 241 -20.30 -15.34 8.28
C GLY A 241 -19.61 -13.99 8.40
N LEU A 242 -18.75 -13.63 7.44
CA LEU A 242 -18.11 -12.32 7.38
C LEU A 242 -19.13 -11.19 7.13
N PHE A 243 -20.07 -11.36 6.20
CA PHE A 243 -21.10 -10.35 5.90
C PHE A 243 -22.13 -10.19 7.03
N VAL A 244 -22.38 -11.22 7.84
CA VAL A 244 -23.24 -11.12 9.02
C VAL A 244 -22.53 -10.38 10.17
N ASN A 245 -21.21 -10.38 10.19
CA ASN A 245 -20.41 -9.64 11.17
C ASN A 245 -20.41 -8.13 10.86
N LYS A 246 -21.28 -7.38 11.53
CA LYS A 246 -21.44 -5.94 11.31
C LYS A 246 -20.13 -5.16 11.50
N TYR A 247 -19.28 -5.57 12.45
CA TYR A 247 -18.02 -4.87 12.73
C TYR A 247 -16.99 -5.07 11.61
N TRP A 248 -16.92 -6.29 11.09
CA TRP A 248 -16.07 -6.58 9.94
C TRP A 248 -16.54 -5.79 8.70
N VAL A 249 -17.85 -5.75 8.43
CA VAL A 249 -18.40 -4.99 7.30
C VAL A 249 -18.10 -3.49 7.42
N LEU A 250 -18.36 -2.88 8.58
CA LEU A 250 -18.06 -1.47 8.83
C LEU A 250 -16.58 -1.15 8.63
N LEU A 251 -15.72 -2.03 9.12
CA LEU A 251 -14.27 -1.82 9.01
C LEU A 251 -13.78 -2.02 7.58
N VAL A 252 -14.31 -2.98 6.83
CA VAL A 252 -13.95 -3.19 5.41
C VAL A 252 -14.39 -2.02 4.55
N ILE A 253 -15.56 -1.42 4.81
CA ILE A 253 -15.98 -0.18 4.14
C ILE A 253 -15.02 0.97 4.49
N ALA A 254 -14.62 1.10 5.75
CA ALA A 254 -13.65 2.12 6.18
C ALA A 254 -12.28 1.91 5.52
N ILE A 255 -11.78 0.68 5.45
CA ILE A 255 -10.54 0.30 4.78
C ILE A 255 -10.62 0.63 3.27
N PHE A 256 -11.71 0.24 2.60
CA PHE A 256 -11.94 0.57 1.20
C PHE A 256 -11.88 2.09 0.96
N ALA A 257 -12.61 2.87 1.76
CA ALA A 257 -12.65 4.32 1.65
C ALA A 257 -11.27 4.95 1.91
N MET A 258 -10.50 4.42 2.87
CA MET A 258 -9.15 4.88 3.18
C MET A 258 -8.17 4.62 2.03
N TYR A 259 -8.18 3.44 1.43
CA TYR A 259 -7.30 3.13 0.30
C TYR A 259 -7.72 3.85 -0.99
N PHE A 260 -9.02 4.06 -1.20
CA PHE A 260 -9.55 4.93 -2.25
C PHE A 260 -9.00 6.36 -2.10
N MET A 261 -9.15 6.94 -0.90
CA MET A 261 -8.67 8.26 -0.54
C MET A 261 -7.16 8.41 -0.80
N MET A 262 -6.37 7.46 -0.29
CA MET A 262 -4.90 7.48 -0.44
C MET A 262 -4.49 7.46 -1.91
N SER A 263 -5.11 6.58 -2.71
CA SER A 263 -4.76 6.43 -4.12
C SER A 263 -5.13 7.66 -4.94
N CYS A 264 -6.31 8.25 -4.69
CA CYS A 264 -6.74 9.49 -5.33
C CYS A 264 -5.81 10.65 -4.96
N PHE A 265 -5.48 10.80 -3.68
CA PHE A 265 -4.61 11.85 -3.16
C PHE A 265 -3.18 11.74 -3.70
N PHE A 266 -2.51 10.60 -3.54
CA PHE A 266 -1.14 10.44 -4.00
C PHE A 266 -1.00 10.57 -5.52
N GLY A 267 -1.95 10.03 -6.27
CA GLY A 267 -1.97 10.16 -7.74
C GLY A 267 -2.21 11.60 -8.21
N SER A 268 -2.97 12.41 -7.46
CA SER A 268 -3.26 13.82 -7.82
C SER A 268 -2.19 14.81 -7.36
N ALA A 269 -1.33 14.44 -6.41
CA ALA A 269 -0.42 15.37 -5.75
C ALA A 269 0.61 16.00 -6.72
N VAL A 270 1.09 15.25 -7.71
CA VAL A 270 2.02 15.79 -8.74
C VAL A 270 1.29 16.78 -9.64
N PHE A 271 0.06 16.47 -10.08
CA PHE A 271 -0.78 17.38 -10.88
C PHE A 271 -1.08 18.66 -10.09
N PHE A 272 -1.42 18.53 -8.81
CA PHE A 272 -1.67 19.69 -7.95
C PHE A 272 -0.43 20.59 -7.82
N ALA A 273 0.74 20.02 -7.57
CA ALA A 273 1.98 20.77 -7.48
C ALA A 273 2.33 21.47 -8.80
N GLN A 274 2.10 20.80 -9.94
CA GLN A 274 2.43 21.35 -11.24
C GLN A 274 1.46 22.46 -11.70
N TYR A 275 0.16 22.20 -11.62
CA TYR A 275 -0.83 23.06 -12.27
C TYR A 275 -1.53 24.04 -11.31
N ASN A 276 -1.79 23.64 -10.07
CA ASN A 276 -2.43 24.52 -9.09
C ASN A 276 -1.40 25.38 -8.33
N VAL A 277 -0.23 24.82 -7.99
CA VAL A 277 0.88 25.53 -7.35
C VAL A 277 1.80 26.19 -8.40
N GLY A 278 1.84 25.68 -9.62
CA GLY A 278 2.65 26.22 -10.73
C GLY A 278 4.09 25.69 -10.79
N ASN A 279 4.47 24.70 -9.97
CA ASN A 279 5.82 24.15 -9.99
C ASN A 279 5.84 22.68 -9.55
N ALA A 280 6.08 21.76 -10.49
CA ALA A 280 6.16 20.32 -10.22
C ALA A 280 7.24 19.96 -9.18
N GLY A 281 8.35 20.70 -9.12
CA GLY A 281 9.41 20.45 -8.12
C GLY A 281 8.97 20.66 -6.66
N LYS A 282 7.88 21.38 -6.42
CA LYS A 282 7.31 21.57 -5.08
C LYS A 282 6.57 20.32 -4.57
N TYR A 283 6.23 19.37 -5.45
CA TYR A 283 5.67 18.08 -5.06
C TYR A 283 6.50 17.38 -3.96
N ALA A 284 7.83 17.35 -4.14
CA ALA A 284 8.73 16.70 -3.18
C ALA A 284 8.59 17.29 -1.77
N ILE A 285 8.48 18.61 -1.65
CA ILE A 285 8.34 19.29 -0.35
C ILE A 285 7.00 18.90 0.29
N ILE A 286 5.90 19.03 -0.45
CA ILE A 286 4.54 18.74 0.02
C ILE A 286 4.42 17.27 0.48
N SER A 287 4.90 16.31 -0.33
CA SER A 287 4.79 14.89 -0.04
C SER A 287 5.74 14.43 1.06
N ASN A 288 6.97 14.97 1.11
CA ASN A 288 7.93 14.60 2.15
C ASN A 288 7.55 15.16 3.53
N CYS A 289 6.91 16.33 3.61
CA CYS A 289 6.34 16.84 4.87
C CYS A 289 5.33 15.85 5.46
N LEU A 290 4.46 15.26 4.62
CA LEU A 290 3.53 14.21 5.05
C LEU A 290 4.30 12.98 5.58
N SER A 291 5.27 12.47 4.81
CA SER A 291 6.04 11.27 5.17
C SER A 291 6.86 11.45 6.44
N MET A 292 7.49 12.62 6.63
CA MET A 292 8.24 12.93 7.85
C MET A 292 7.33 12.98 9.08
N ALA A 293 6.16 13.60 8.94
CA ALA A 293 5.17 13.62 10.02
C ALA A 293 4.68 12.21 10.35
N GLN A 294 4.45 11.37 9.34
CA GLN A 294 4.04 9.98 9.52
C GLN A 294 5.10 9.19 10.28
N ILE A 295 6.38 9.31 9.93
CA ILE A 295 7.49 8.67 10.66
C ILE A 295 7.54 9.17 12.11
N ALA A 296 7.53 10.47 12.34
CA ALA A 296 7.61 11.04 13.68
C ALA A 296 6.46 10.56 14.58
N PHE A 297 5.24 10.56 14.06
CA PHE A 297 4.07 10.11 14.80
C PHE A 297 4.00 8.60 14.99
N LEU A 298 4.63 7.79 14.15
CA LEU A 298 4.74 6.35 14.36
C LEU A 298 5.46 6.03 15.70
N PHE A 299 6.44 6.84 16.10
CA PHE A 299 7.10 6.70 17.40
C PHE A 299 6.24 7.20 18.58
N VAL A 300 5.34 8.15 18.34
CA VAL A 300 4.45 8.73 19.37
C VAL A 300 3.23 7.86 19.61
N THR A 301 2.72 7.22 18.58
CA THR A 301 1.47 6.43 18.59
C THR A 301 1.42 5.36 19.70
N PRO A 302 2.47 4.56 20.00
CA PRO A 302 2.41 3.57 21.08
C PRO A 302 2.19 4.17 22.47
N PHE A 303 2.65 5.40 22.70
CA PHE A 303 2.41 6.11 23.97
C PHE A 303 0.96 6.57 24.09
N ILE A 304 0.34 6.98 22.97
CA ILE A 304 -1.06 7.39 22.93
C ILE A 304 -1.96 6.16 23.11
N MET A 305 -1.63 5.02 22.51
CA MET A 305 -2.39 3.75 22.62
C MET A 305 -2.50 3.23 24.06
N LYS A 306 -1.59 3.63 24.97
CA LYS A 306 -1.70 3.27 26.39
C LYS A 306 -2.86 3.99 27.11
N LYS A 307 -3.35 5.10 26.55
CA LYS A 307 -4.37 5.96 27.20
C LYS A 307 -5.68 6.06 26.41
N VAL A 308 -5.63 5.74 25.12
CA VAL A 308 -6.76 5.90 24.20
C VAL A 308 -7.05 4.57 23.53
N SER A 309 -8.33 4.19 23.39
CA SER A 309 -8.71 2.95 22.72
C SER A 309 -8.29 2.99 21.23
N LYS A 310 -8.01 1.81 20.67
CA LYS A 310 -7.62 1.63 19.25
C LYS A 310 -8.60 2.31 18.31
N LYS A 311 -9.92 2.13 18.55
CA LYS A 311 -10.99 2.77 17.78
C LYS A 311 -10.90 4.30 17.81
N ASN A 312 -10.80 4.87 19.01
CA ASN A 312 -10.77 6.32 19.18
C ASN A 312 -9.50 6.91 18.55
N LEU A 313 -8.36 6.24 18.67
CA LEU A 313 -7.11 6.67 18.04
C LEU A 313 -7.20 6.62 16.51
N PHE A 314 -7.80 5.55 15.95
CA PHE A 314 -8.05 5.45 14.52
C PHE A 314 -8.96 6.58 14.02
N MET A 315 -10.10 6.75 14.68
CA MET A 315 -11.11 7.75 14.32
C MET A 315 -10.57 9.19 14.42
N CYS A 316 -9.91 9.54 15.53
CA CYS A 316 -9.28 10.85 15.71
C CYS A 316 -8.18 11.09 14.70
N GLY A 317 -7.34 10.08 14.40
CA GLY A 317 -6.30 10.17 13.39
C GLY A 317 -6.88 10.50 12.01
N ILE A 318 -7.89 9.75 11.58
CA ILE A 318 -8.55 10.00 10.29
C ILE A 318 -9.25 11.38 10.30
N ALA A 319 -9.90 11.79 11.38
CA ALA A 319 -10.53 13.12 11.48
C ALA A 319 -9.51 14.26 11.37
N VAL A 320 -8.34 14.13 12.00
CA VAL A 320 -7.23 15.08 11.87
C VAL A 320 -6.74 15.15 10.42
N SER A 321 -6.58 14.00 9.73
CA SER A 321 -6.28 14.01 8.29
C SER A 321 -7.38 14.72 7.49
N GLY A 322 -8.64 14.54 7.87
CA GLY A 322 -9.80 15.20 7.24
C GLY A 322 -9.72 16.71 7.31
N ILE A 323 -9.33 17.27 8.46
CA ILE A 323 -9.09 18.73 8.59
C ILE A 323 -7.99 19.16 7.61
N GLY A 324 -6.90 18.40 7.51
CA GLY A 324 -5.83 18.65 6.56
C GLY A 324 -6.30 18.64 5.10
N PHE A 325 -7.20 17.73 4.72
CA PHE A 325 -7.78 17.67 3.38
C PHE A 325 -8.73 18.82 3.13
N LEU A 326 -9.66 19.08 4.05
CA LEU A 326 -10.64 20.18 3.95
C LEU A 326 -9.94 21.52 3.71
N LEU A 327 -8.98 21.85 4.56
CA LEU A 327 -8.25 23.12 4.46
C LEU A 327 -7.37 23.20 3.20
N SER A 328 -6.84 22.08 2.72
CA SER A 328 -6.08 22.03 1.46
C SER A 328 -6.92 22.40 0.24
N GLY A 329 -8.23 22.23 0.28
CA GLY A 329 -9.15 22.62 -0.80
C GLY A 329 -9.23 24.13 -1.04
N PHE A 330 -8.84 24.93 -0.06
CA PHE A 330 -8.92 26.40 -0.11
C PHE A 330 -7.59 27.10 -0.37
N THR A 331 -6.48 26.37 -0.50
CA THR A 331 -5.16 26.98 -0.66
C THR A 331 -4.32 26.30 -1.74
N THR A 332 -3.58 27.12 -2.49
CA THR A 332 -2.55 26.68 -3.43
C THR A 332 -1.16 27.14 -2.97
N ASN A 333 -1.05 27.76 -1.80
CA ASN A 333 0.22 28.20 -1.25
C ASN A 333 1.05 26.99 -0.79
N VAL A 334 2.30 26.88 -1.24
CA VAL A 334 3.21 25.77 -0.96
C VAL A 334 3.41 25.54 0.54
N THR A 335 3.66 26.63 1.28
CA THR A 335 3.94 26.54 2.73
C THR A 335 2.69 26.06 3.48
N ALA A 336 1.52 26.64 3.19
CA ALA A 336 0.27 26.22 3.80
C ALA A 336 -0.05 24.75 3.47
N THR A 337 0.08 24.33 2.21
CA THR A 337 -0.14 22.94 1.78
C THR A 337 0.85 22.00 2.44
N SER A 338 2.10 22.40 2.63
CA SER A 338 3.12 21.60 3.33
C SER A 338 2.79 21.40 4.81
N VAL A 339 2.36 22.46 5.51
CA VAL A 339 1.89 22.35 6.90
C VAL A 339 0.66 21.46 7.01
N LEU A 340 -0.31 21.60 6.09
CA LEU A 340 -1.47 20.73 6.04
C LEU A 340 -1.12 19.28 5.70
N SER A 341 -0.03 19.05 4.94
CA SER A 341 0.50 17.70 4.70
C SER A 341 1.10 17.09 5.96
N VAL A 342 1.72 17.88 6.85
CA VAL A 342 2.13 17.41 8.19
C VAL A 342 0.90 16.92 8.97
N VAL A 343 -0.19 17.73 9.00
CA VAL A 343 -1.44 17.34 9.69
C VAL A 343 -2.01 16.03 9.13
N LYS A 344 -2.04 15.87 7.80
CA LYS A 344 -2.48 14.62 7.16
C LYS A 344 -1.59 13.43 7.57
N GLY A 345 -0.26 13.63 7.58
CA GLY A 345 0.71 12.59 7.94
C GLY A 345 0.58 12.12 9.39
N MET A 346 0.34 13.03 10.33
CA MET A 346 0.05 12.71 11.73
C MET A 346 -1.18 11.78 11.84
N GLY A 347 -2.25 12.14 11.14
CA GLY A 347 -3.48 11.35 11.15
C GLY A 347 -3.30 9.98 10.51
N PHE A 348 -2.59 9.89 9.39
CA PHE A 348 -2.29 8.61 8.72
C PHE A 348 -1.42 7.68 9.58
N ALA A 349 -0.49 8.22 10.38
CA ALA A 349 0.29 7.42 11.31
C ALA A 349 -0.58 6.75 12.36
N CYS A 350 -1.49 7.52 12.99
CA CYS A 350 -2.42 6.99 13.99
C CYS A 350 -3.36 5.93 13.41
N ALA A 351 -3.92 6.19 12.23
CA ALA A 351 -4.82 5.26 11.56
C ALA A 351 -4.10 3.98 11.11
N GLY A 352 -2.93 4.11 10.51
CA GLY A 352 -2.14 2.97 10.04
C GLY A 352 -1.67 2.04 11.17
N ALA A 353 -1.37 2.59 12.35
CA ALA A 353 -0.95 1.82 13.50
C ALA A 353 -2.07 0.96 14.12
N THR A 354 -3.34 1.34 13.94
CA THR A 354 -4.46 0.69 14.63
C THR A 354 -5.39 -0.09 13.69
N MET A 355 -5.32 0.17 12.39
CA MET A 355 -6.25 -0.41 11.39
C MET A 355 -6.24 -1.94 11.39
N PHE A 356 -5.04 -2.56 11.36
CA PHE A 356 -4.93 -4.01 11.29
C PHE A 356 -5.30 -4.67 12.62
N ASP A 357 -5.05 -4.03 13.75
CA ASP A 357 -5.47 -4.52 15.06
C ASP A 357 -6.99 -4.54 15.16
N LEU A 358 -7.66 -3.46 14.73
CA LEU A 358 -9.13 -3.40 14.69
C LEU A 358 -9.71 -4.47 13.74
N LEU A 359 -9.01 -4.78 12.64
CA LEU A 359 -9.41 -5.84 11.73
C LEU A 359 -9.36 -7.21 12.40
N GLN A 360 -8.29 -7.50 13.16
CA GLN A 360 -8.19 -8.75 13.91
C GLN A 360 -9.27 -8.82 15.02
N ASP A 361 -9.50 -7.73 15.75
CA ASP A 361 -10.54 -7.65 16.77
C ASP A 361 -11.94 -7.95 16.17
N ALA A 362 -12.24 -7.40 14.98
CA ALA A 362 -13.51 -7.67 14.28
C ALA A 362 -13.62 -9.12 13.79
N ILE A 363 -12.52 -9.73 13.34
CA ILE A 363 -12.47 -11.14 12.93
C ILE A 363 -12.71 -12.05 14.15
N THR A 364 -12.07 -11.79 15.27
CA THR A 364 -12.25 -12.52 16.54
C THR A 364 -13.69 -12.43 17.03
N TYR A 365 -14.33 -11.23 16.93
CA TYR A 365 -15.76 -11.12 17.19
C TYR A 365 -16.61 -12.00 16.26
N GLY A 366 -16.23 -12.10 14.99
CA GLY A 366 -16.91 -12.98 14.02
C GLY A 366 -16.84 -14.46 14.40
N GLU A 367 -15.73 -14.92 14.97
CA GLU A 367 -15.57 -16.27 15.49
C GLU A 367 -16.50 -16.54 16.69
N TRP A 368 -16.51 -15.65 17.66
CA TRP A 368 -17.43 -15.72 18.79
C TRP A 368 -18.90 -15.71 18.34
N TYR A 369 -19.23 -14.86 17.37
CA TYR A 369 -20.60 -14.70 16.88
C TYR A 369 -21.12 -15.91 16.08
N ASN A 370 -20.28 -16.49 15.23
CA ASN A 370 -20.66 -17.55 14.28
C ASN A 370 -20.37 -18.96 14.82
N GLY A 371 -19.54 -19.12 15.86
CA GLY A 371 -19.09 -20.41 16.37
C GLY A 371 -18.05 -21.11 15.49
N TYR A 372 -17.38 -20.38 14.57
CA TYR A 372 -16.30 -20.90 13.73
C TYR A 372 -15.35 -19.79 13.27
N GLY A 373 -14.08 -20.13 13.13
CA GLY A 373 -13.04 -19.20 12.74
C GLY A 373 -13.07 -18.88 11.24
N THR A 374 -12.91 -17.59 10.91
CA THR A 374 -12.83 -17.08 9.52
C THR A 374 -11.61 -16.18 9.30
N ALA A 375 -10.57 -16.31 10.12
CA ALA A 375 -9.43 -15.38 10.13
C ALA A 375 -8.73 -15.25 8.77
N GLY A 376 -8.40 -16.38 8.14
CA GLY A 376 -7.76 -16.37 6.81
C GLY A 376 -8.63 -15.68 5.74
N MET A 377 -9.92 -16.02 5.71
CA MET A 377 -10.85 -15.44 4.74
C MET A 377 -11.13 -13.96 5.01
N GLY A 378 -11.27 -13.57 6.28
CA GLY A 378 -11.48 -12.18 6.69
C GLY A 378 -10.32 -11.29 6.29
N ASN A 379 -9.08 -11.73 6.50
CA ASN A 379 -7.88 -11.02 6.07
C ASN A 379 -7.74 -10.94 4.55
N ALA A 380 -7.99 -12.06 3.84
CA ALA A 380 -7.92 -12.10 2.38
C ALA A 380 -8.94 -11.17 1.72
N ALA A 381 -10.20 -11.18 2.20
CA ALA A 381 -11.26 -10.32 1.71
C ALA A 381 -10.96 -8.83 1.99
N SER A 382 -10.40 -8.51 3.16
CA SER A 382 -9.98 -7.14 3.50
C SER A 382 -8.83 -6.67 2.59
N SER A 383 -7.83 -7.51 2.33
CA SER A 383 -6.74 -7.21 1.39
C SER A 383 -7.25 -6.98 -0.03
N PHE A 384 -8.20 -7.78 -0.50
CA PHE A 384 -8.86 -7.57 -1.78
C PHE A 384 -9.57 -6.20 -1.82
N CYS A 385 -10.32 -5.84 -0.77
CA CYS A 385 -10.99 -4.54 -0.68
C CYS A 385 -10.02 -3.35 -0.68
N MET A 386 -8.84 -3.48 -0.06
CA MET A 386 -7.76 -2.47 -0.13
C MET A 386 -7.34 -2.22 -1.58
N LYS A 387 -7.11 -3.29 -2.35
CA LYS A 387 -6.68 -3.19 -3.75
C LYS A 387 -7.77 -2.63 -4.65
N VAL A 388 -9.01 -3.09 -4.49
CA VAL A 388 -10.16 -2.56 -5.23
C VAL A 388 -10.37 -1.08 -4.89
N GLY A 389 -10.30 -0.69 -3.61
CA GLY A 389 -10.39 0.70 -3.17
C GLY A 389 -9.31 1.56 -3.81
N SER A 390 -8.06 1.11 -3.79
CA SER A 390 -6.94 1.80 -4.46
C SER A 390 -7.15 1.91 -5.98
N GLY A 391 -7.64 0.86 -6.63
CA GLY A 391 -7.92 0.86 -8.07
C GLY A 391 -9.01 1.86 -8.45
N ILE A 392 -10.14 1.82 -7.74
CA ILE A 392 -11.26 2.74 -7.99
C ILE A 392 -10.86 4.19 -7.64
N GLY A 393 -10.04 4.41 -6.61
CA GLY A 393 -9.51 5.74 -6.28
C GLY A 393 -8.64 6.32 -7.40
N THR A 394 -7.79 5.49 -8.02
CA THR A 394 -7.01 5.92 -9.21
C THR A 394 -7.91 6.18 -10.41
N ALA A 395 -8.92 5.33 -10.65
CA ALA A 395 -9.90 5.54 -11.72
C ALA A 395 -10.68 6.85 -11.52
N ALA A 396 -11.15 7.10 -10.30
CA ALA A 396 -11.86 8.33 -9.94
C ALA A 396 -11.03 9.58 -10.27
N LEU A 397 -9.74 9.58 -9.91
CA LEU A 397 -8.81 10.64 -10.31
C LEU A 397 -8.83 10.86 -11.82
N GLY A 398 -8.62 9.80 -12.61
CA GLY A 398 -8.57 9.92 -14.07
C GLY A 398 -9.89 10.36 -14.70
N TRP A 399 -11.02 9.89 -14.18
CA TRP A 399 -12.35 10.30 -14.64
C TRP A 399 -12.64 11.76 -14.29
N VAL A 400 -12.30 12.19 -13.07
CA VAL A 400 -12.48 13.59 -12.64
C VAL A 400 -11.60 14.53 -13.49
N LEU A 401 -10.36 14.14 -13.79
CA LEU A 401 -9.51 14.89 -14.72
C LEU A 401 -10.12 14.94 -16.13
N GLY A 402 -10.68 13.83 -16.62
CA GLY A 402 -11.38 13.76 -17.91
C GLY A 402 -12.62 14.67 -17.96
N PHE A 403 -13.50 14.63 -16.93
CA PHE A 403 -14.65 15.53 -16.81
C PHE A 403 -14.23 17.02 -16.70
N GLY A 404 -13.08 17.27 -16.04
CA GLY A 404 -12.46 18.60 -15.96
C GLY A 404 -11.83 19.07 -17.27
N GLN A 405 -11.85 18.25 -18.34
CA GLN A 405 -11.23 18.54 -19.62
C GLN A 405 -9.73 18.87 -19.48
N PHE A 406 -9.05 18.10 -18.60
CA PHE A 406 -7.60 18.20 -18.44
C PHE A 406 -6.89 17.85 -19.75
N ASP A 407 -5.99 18.72 -20.19
CA ASP A 407 -5.18 18.55 -21.40
C ASP A 407 -3.70 18.66 -21.07
N ALA A 408 -3.00 17.55 -21.07
CA ALA A 408 -1.58 17.48 -20.72
C ALA A 408 -0.66 18.28 -21.67
N LYS A 409 -1.15 18.63 -22.89
CA LYS A 409 -0.40 19.44 -23.87
C LYS A 409 -0.40 20.92 -23.53
N LYS A 410 -1.31 21.36 -22.65
CA LYS A 410 -1.42 22.77 -22.27
C LYS A 410 -0.59 23.05 -21.02
N THR A 411 0.26 24.05 -21.09
CA THR A 411 1.01 24.57 -19.93
C THR A 411 0.10 25.28 -18.94
N VAL A 412 -0.92 25.98 -19.44
CA VAL A 412 -1.95 26.66 -18.62
C VAL A 412 -3.27 25.91 -18.79
N GLN A 413 -3.77 25.38 -17.69
CA GLN A 413 -5.01 24.61 -17.66
C GLN A 413 -6.25 25.51 -17.51
N SER A 414 -7.40 25.02 -17.98
CA SER A 414 -8.67 25.70 -17.76
C SER A 414 -9.06 25.73 -16.27
N ALA A 415 -9.91 26.67 -15.86
CA ALA A 415 -10.43 26.73 -14.50
C ALA A 415 -11.15 25.42 -14.09
N LYS A 416 -11.81 24.74 -15.04
CA LYS A 416 -12.45 23.44 -14.82
C LYS A 416 -11.42 22.35 -14.52
N ALA A 417 -10.31 22.32 -15.26
CA ALA A 417 -9.25 21.35 -15.04
C ALA A 417 -8.54 21.58 -13.69
N LEU A 418 -8.25 22.83 -13.34
CA LEU A 418 -7.67 23.18 -12.04
C LEU A 418 -8.60 22.80 -10.88
N ALA A 419 -9.91 23.04 -11.02
CA ALA A 419 -10.90 22.59 -10.06
C ALA A 419 -10.94 21.06 -9.94
N ALA A 420 -10.89 20.32 -11.07
CA ALA A 420 -10.86 18.85 -11.07
C ALA A 420 -9.63 18.28 -10.34
N ILE A 421 -8.46 18.90 -10.55
CA ILE A 421 -7.24 18.54 -9.81
C ILE A 421 -7.43 18.79 -8.30
N ASN A 422 -7.97 19.94 -7.93
CA ASN A 422 -8.23 20.29 -6.53
C ASN A 422 -9.26 19.35 -5.88
N TRP A 423 -10.32 18.97 -6.61
CA TRP A 423 -11.29 17.98 -6.16
C TRP A 423 -10.62 16.64 -5.85
N SER A 424 -9.75 16.18 -6.71
CA SER A 424 -9.03 14.90 -6.52
C SER A 424 -8.00 14.97 -5.40
N PHE A 425 -7.38 16.14 -5.18
CA PHE A 425 -6.35 16.33 -4.16
C PHE A 425 -6.91 16.55 -2.74
N ALA A 426 -8.07 17.20 -2.63
CA ALA A 426 -8.61 17.66 -1.35
C ALA A 426 -10.04 17.17 -1.07
N TRP A 427 -11.01 17.50 -1.94
CA TRP A 427 -12.43 17.31 -1.64
C TRP A 427 -12.87 15.85 -1.66
N ILE A 428 -12.48 15.07 -2.66
CA ILE A 428 -12.80 13.63 -2.73
C ILE A 428 -12.16 12.89 -1.55
N PRO A 429 -10.84 13.07 -1.23
CA PRO A 429 -10.25 12.53 -0.01
C PRO A 429 -11.00 12.94 1.26
N PHE A 430 -11.44 14.18 1.39
CA PHE A 430 -12.23 14.63 2.53
C PHE A 430 -13.57 13.89 2.65
N ILE A 431 -14.30 13.71 1.54
CA ILE A 431 -15.56 12.94 1.54
C ILE A 431 -15.31 11.49 2.02
N MET A 432 -14.21 10.86 1.58
CA MET A 432 -13.86 9.51 2.03
C MET A 432 -13.53 9.47 3.53
N VAL A 433 -12.85 10.51 4.05
CA VAL A 433 -12.64 10.65 5.51
C VAL A 433 -13.97 10.67 6.26
N VAL A 434 -14.95 11.43 5.76
CA VAL A 434 -16.28 11.48 6.40
C VAL A 434 -16.91 10.08 6.44
N ILE A 435 -16.84 9.32 5.34
CA ILE A 435 -17.35 7.94 5.29
C ILE A 435 -16.66 7.07 6.35
N VAL A 436 -15.31 7.13 6.45
CA VAL A 436 -14.55 6.38 7.45
C VAL A 436 -14.98 6.75 8.87
N VAL A 437 -15.09 8.04 9.18
CA VAL A 437 -15.51 8.51 10.50
C VAL A 437 -16.92 8.02 10.84
N VAL A 438 -17.85 8.11 9.88
CA VAL A 438 -19.22 7.59 10.07
C VAL A 438 -19.22 6.09 10.36
N CYS A 439 -18.47 5.29 9.61
CA CYS A 439 -18.33 3.85 9.90
C CYS A 439 -17.80 3.60 11.31
N MET A 440 -16.82 4.39 11.76
CA MET A 440 -16.21 4.23 13.08
C MET A 440 -17.10 4.72 14.23
N ILE A 441 -18.02 5.64 14.00
CA ILE A 441 -19.04 6.02 15.00
C ILE A 441 -19.91 4.80 15.35
N PHE A 442 -20.32 4.02 14.33
CA PHE A 442 -21.14 2.82 14.51
C PHE A 442 -20.35 1.58 14.94
N PHE A 443 -19.02 1.67 14.97
CA PHE A 443 -18.15 0.59 15.43
C PHE A 443 -18.02 0.65 16.95
N ASP A 444 -18.83 -0.10 17.70
CA ASP A 444 -18.88 -0.11 19.15
C ASP A 444 -18.32 -1.39 19.80
N LEU A 445 -17.44 -2.10 19.08
CA LEU A 445 -16.84 -3.36 19.52
C LEU A 445 -16.01 -3.23 20.79
N ASP A 446 -15.28 -2.12 20.97
CA ASP A 446 -14.44 -1.85 22.14
C ASP A 446 -15.18 -2.10 23.50
N LYS A 447 -16.50 -1.86 23.51
CA LYS A 447 -17.31 -2.02 24.74
C LYS A 447 -17.61 -3.48 25.09
N LYS A 448 -17.48 -4.38 24.13
CA LYS A 448 -17.87 -5.80 24.24
C LYS A 448 -16.68 -6.74 24.07
N TYR A 449 -15.53 -6.22 23.66
CA TYR A 449 -14.39 -7.03 23.25
C TYR A 449 -13.83 -7.87 24.40
N ASP A 450 -13.72 -7.30 25.61
CA ASP A 450 -13.23 -8.02 26.79
C ASP A 450 -14.14 -9.20 27.15
N GLN A 451 -15.46 -9.04 27.01
CA GLN A 451 -16.41 -10.13 27.20
C GLN A 451 -16.26 -11.20 26.12
N VAL A 452 -16.11 -10.80 24.86
CA VAL A 452 -15.90 -11.72 23.74
C VAL A 452 -14.65 -12.59 23.94
N ILE A 453 -13.55 -12.00 24.39
CA ILE A 453 -12.31 -12.73 24.69
C ILE A 453 -12.52 -13.68 25.87
N ALA A 454 -13.15 -13.22 26.97
CA ALA A 454 -13.40 -14.05 28.13
C ALA A 454 -14.30 -15.26 27.81
N ASP A 455 -15.30 -15.08 26.94
CA ASP A 455 -16.18 -16.16 26.48
C ASP A 455 -15.41 -17.17 25.63
N LEU A 456 -14.60 -16.70 24.68
CA LEU A 456 -13.78 -17.56 23.80
C LEU A 456 -12.73 -18.36 24.60
N GLU A 457 -12.10 -17.76 25.61
CA GLU A 457 -11.16 -18.46 26.50
C GLU A 457 -11.84 -19.60 27.30
N GLN A 458 -13.14 -19.50 27.53
CA GLN A 458 -13.96 -20.53 28.15
C GLN A 458 -14.55 -21.52 27.12
N GLY A 459 -14.22 -21.37 25.84
CA GLY A 459 -14.80 -22.18 24.75
C GLY A 459 -16.27 -21.90 24.47
N LYS A 460 -16.78 -20.74 24.92
CA LYS A 460 -18.19 -20.34 24.75
C LYS A 460 -18.35 -19.44 23.52
N HIS A 461 -19.40 -19.69 22.77
CA HIS A 461 -19.85 -18.86 21.66
C HIS A 461 -21.19 -18.19 22.00
N ARG A 462 -21.60 -17.20 21.18
CA ARG A 462 -22.85 -16.47 21.39
C ARG A 462 -24.08 -17.38 21.56
N ASN A 463 -24.14 -18.48 20.82
CA ASN A 463 -25.26 -19.41 20.85
C ASN A 463 -25.29 -20.29 22.10
N ASP A 464 -24.27 -20.23 22.93
CA ASP A 464 -24.16 -21.01 24.19
C ASP A 464 -24.62 -20.17 25.39
N GLN A 465 -25.05 -18.90 25.17
CA GLN A 465 -25.66 -18.01 26.10
C GLN A 465 -27.17 -18.02 25.97
#